data_081acf8dbfbc41c1034ee5230b8ee6ff
#
_entry.id   081acf8dbfbc41c1034ee5230b8ee6ff
#
_cell.length_a   1.000
_cell.length_b   1.000
_cell.length_c   1.000
_cell.angle_alpha   90.00
_cell.angle_beta   90.00
_cell.angle_gamma   90.00
#
_symmetry.space_group_name_H-M   'P 1'
#
loop_
_entity.id
_entity.type
_entity.pdbx_description
1 polymer ?
#
loop_
_entity_poly.entity_id
_entity_poly.type
_entity_poly.pdbx_seq_one_letter_code
_entity_poly.pdbx_strand_id
1 'polypeptide(L)'
;MKFTEPAVLPPRKTSEKLLMGPGPSNADARVLRAMSEPMLGHLDPDFLEIMNETRELLKYVFQTENELTMAMPGTGSAGMEAAYANTVLPGMKVIVCVHGVFGQRMTDVASRYGAEVVRVESPMGRPIDPEALAKAIKENPDAKIVGIVHAETSTGVLQPMEEIAKLVHDAGMFLLVDCVTSLGGVEVPVDKLAFDMTYSGTQKCLNCPPGLAPLTVSKRMGEWIKNRPTPVKNWYLDLNMIMRYWGEDRFYHHTAPINMTYALNEALRIILEEGIENRWERHWANARRFWAALETMGMKLVVEEKYRLPSLTTYYTPEGVDEAKVRKYLMDKYKIEIGGGLGELKGKIHRVGLMGVNASPAKMTLLTAALCDAFDAQGYKCDAAAALAALSD
;
A
#
# COMPACT_ATOMS: atom_id res chain seq x y z
N MET A 1 27.30 -37.14 -12.91
CA MET A 1 25.83 -36.92 -13.04
C MET A 1 25.59 -36.37 -14.44
N LYS A 2 24.73 -37.01 -15.26
CA LYS A 2 24.27 -36.39 -16.51
C LYS A 2 22.98 -35.61 -16.17
N PHE A 3 22.99 -34.29 -16.36
CA PHE A 3 21.77 -33.49 -16.26
C PHE A 3 20.91 -33.79 -17.49
N THR A 4 19.63 -34.08 -17.27
CA THR A 4 18.66 -34.24 -18.36
C THR A 4 18.25 -32.82 -18.82
N GLU A 5 18.46 -32.56 -20.10
CA GLU A 5 18.07 -31.28 -20.71
C GLU A 5 16.54 -31.16 -20.69
N PRO A 6 15.98 -30.03 -20.18
CA PRO A 6 14.55 -29.85 -20.19
C PRO A 6 14.05 -29.65 -21.63
N ALA A 7 12.81 -30.06 -21.89
CA ALA A 7 12.20 -29.82 -23.20
C ALA A 7 12.09 -28.32 -23.49
N VAL A 8 12.32 -27.92 -24.72
CA VAL A 8 12.14 -26.54 -25.18
C VAL A 8 10.65 -26.23 -25.08
N LEU A 9 10.32 -25.23 -24.27
CA LEU A 9 8.94 -24.78 -24.09
C LEU A 9 8.63 -23.61 -25.05
N PRO A 10 7.41 -23.54 -25.60
CA PRO A 10 6.99 -22.39 -26.40
C PRO A 10 6.96 -21.10 -25.52
N PRO A 11 7.05 -19.92 -26.13
CA PRO A 11 6.89 -18.67 -25.41
C PRO A 11 5.60 -18.67 -24.58
N ARG A 12 5.72 -18.31 -23.30
CA ARG A 12 4.55 -18.28 -22.41
C ARG A 12 3.65 -17.10 -22.78
N LYS A 13 2.37 -17.37 -23.03
CA LYS A 13 1.33 -16.36 -23.15
C LYS A 13 0.63 -16.22 -21.81
N THR A 14 0.58 -15.03 -21.26
CA THR A 14 -0.23 -14.71 -20.07
C THR A 14 -1.62 -14.28 -20.51
N SER A 15 -2.66 -14.67 -19.75
CA SER A 15 -4.02 -14.18 -19.99
C SER A 15 -4.18 -12.80 -19.38
N GLU A 16 -4.81 -11.90 -20.10
CA GLU A 16 -5.20 -10.60 -19.57
C GLU A 16 -6.29 -10.76 -18.48
N LYS A 17 -6.14 -10.03 -17.38
CA LYS A 17 -7.09 -10.05 -16.25
C LYS A 17 -7.30 -8.66 -15.70
N LEU A 18 -8.52 -8.42 -15.24
CA LEU A 18 -8.87 -7.22 -14.51
C LEU A 18 -8.62 -7.46 -13.02
N LEU A 19 -7.59 -6.81 -12.48
CA LEU A 19 -7.12 -7.00 -11.10
C LEU A 19 -7.84 -6.03 -10.15
N MET A 20 -9.06 -6.37 -9.78
CA MET A 20 -9.89 -5.60 -8.84
C MET A 20 -9.76 -6.12 -7.40
N GLY A 21 -8.66 -6.79 -7.09
CA GLY A 21 -8.33 -7.26 -5.75
C GLY A 21 -7.58 -6.22 -4.91
N PRO A 22 -7.18 -6.60 -3.67
CA PRO A 22 -6.46 -5.71 -2.75
C PRO A 22 -5.00 -5.42 -3.16
N GLY A 23 -4.65 -5.71 -4.38
CA GLY A 23 -3.33 -5.58 -4.99
C GLY A 23 -2.62 -6.93 -5.20
N PRO A 24 -1.79 -7.01 -6.27
CA PRO A 24 -1.46 -5.90 -7.17
C PRO A 24 -2.66 -5.41 -8.00
N SER A 25 -2.64 -4.12 -8.39
CA SER A 25 -3.56 -3.54 -9.35
C SER A 25 -3.02 -3.64 -10.78
N ASN A 26 -3.86 -3.40 -11.79
CA ASN A 26 -3.35 -3.27 -13.16
C ASN A 26 -2.41 -2.06 -13.27
N ALA A 27 -1.34 -2.21 -14.03
CA ALA A 27 -0.49 -1.10 -14.41
C ALA A 27 -1.05 -0.40 -15.67
N ASP A 28 -0.78 0.90 -15.81
CA ASP A 28 -1.08 1.63 -17.05
C ASP A 28 -0.24 1.09 -18.22
N ALA A 29 -0.77 1.16 -19.44
CA ALA A 29 -0.05 0.72 -20.62
C ALA A 29 1.24 1.53 -20.88
N ARG A 30 1.27 2.82 -20.50
CA ARG A 30 2.46 3.67 -20.56
C ARG A 30 3.55 3.15 -19.63
N VAL A 31 3.16 2.75 -18.42
CA VAL A 31 4.07 2.17 -17.40
C VAL A 31 4.69 0.86 -17.90
N LEU A 32 3.88 -0.01 -18.51
CA LEU A 32 4.38 -1.27 -19.07
C LEU A 32 5.32 -1.05 -20.27
N ARG A 33 5.07 -0.04 -21.09
CA ARG A 33 5.98 0.36 -22.18
C ARG A 33 7.31 0.87 -21.64
N ALA A 34 7.29 1.74 -20.61
CA ALA A 34 8.51 2.25 -19.99
C ALA A 34 9.40 1.10 -19.45
N MET A 35 8.81 0.01 -18.93
CA MET A 35 9.57 -1.18 -18.53
C MET A 35 10.28 -1.90 -19.69
N SER A 36 9.87 -1.67 -20.94
CA SER A 36 10.41 -2.32 -22.12
C SER A 36 11.51 -1.50 -22.78
N GLU A 37 11.82 -0.30 -22.26
CA GLU A 37 12.89 0.54 -22.77
C GLU A 37 14.27 -0.11 -22.56
N PRO A 38 15.25 0.20 -23.42
CA PRO A 38 16.62 -0.28 -23.28
C PRO A 38 17.19 0.01 -21.90
N MET A 39 17.89 -0.97 -21.33
CA MET A 39 18.48 -0.86 -20.01
C MET A 39 19.75 0.01 -20.05
N LEU A 40 19.80 1.01 -19.18
CA LEU A 40 20.97 1.84 -18.92
C LEU A 40 21.85 1.23 -17.82
N GLY A 41 23.07 1.75 -17.68
CA GLY A 41 23.91 1.44 -16.52
C GLY A 41 23.36 2.13 -15.25
N HIS A 42 23.53 1.49 -14.08
CA HIS A 42 23.04 2.04 -12.81
C HIS A 42 23.77 3.30 -12.31
N LEU A 43 24.87 3.69 -12.96
CA LEU A 43 25.61 4.96 -12.74
C LEU A 43 25.68 5.78 -14.03
N ASP A 44 24.92 5.41 -15.06
CA ASP A 44 24.80 6.17 -16.28
C ASP A 44 24.15 7.55 -15.99
N PRO A 45 24.69 8.66 -16.53
CA PRO A 45 24.15 9.99 -16.30
C PRO A 45 22.65 10.10 -16.60
N ASP A 46 22.18 9.52 -17.69
CA ASP A 46 20.77 9.55 -18.08
C ASP A 46 19.90 8.80 -17.06
N PHE A 47 20.40 7.68 -16.51
CA PHE A 47 19.69 6.96 -15.43
C PHE A 47 19.66 7.75 -14.13
N LEU A 48 20.74 8.44 -13.80
CA LEU A 48 20.80 9.31 -12.62
C LEU A 48 19.82 10.49 -12.72
N GLU A 49 19.59 11.03 -13.93
CA GLU A 49 18.56 12.04 -14.16
C GLU A 49 17.16 11.46 -13.89
N ILE A 50 16.87 10.25 -14.39
CA ILE A 50 15.59 9.55 -14.10
C ILE A 50 15.42 9.30 -12.60
N MET A 51 16.47 8.93 -11.87
CA MET A 51 16.43 8.79 -10.41
C MET A 51 16.10 10.12 -9.72
N ASN A 52 16.71 11.24 -10.17
CA ASN A 52 16.44 12.56 -9.62
C ASN A 52 14.99 12.98 -9.85
N GLU A 53 14.51 12.84 -11.10
CA GLU A 53 13.11 13.12 -11.42
C GLU A 53 12.17 12.24 -10.59
N THR A 54 12.45 10.95 -10.46
CA THR A 54 11.66 10.03 -9.64
C THR A 54 11.60 10.48 -8.18
N ARG A 55 12.69 10.98 -7.61
CA ARG A 55 12.73 11.53 -6.24
C ARG A 55 11.82 12.73 -6.10
N GLU A 56 11.89 13.70 -7.01
CA GLU A 56 11.05 14.91 -6.96
C GLU A 56 9.56 14.57 -7.14
N LEU A 57 9.24 13.65 -8.04
CA LEU A 57 7.86 13.15 -8.20
C LEU A 57 7.36 12.39 -6.96
N LEU A 58 8.23 11.64 -6.28
CA LEU A 58 7.88 10.98 -5.01
C LEU A 58 7.62 12.00 -3.89
N LYS A 59 8.43 13.07 -3.80
CA LYS A 59 8.17 14.17 -2.85
C LYS A 59 6.78 14.77 -3.08
N TYR A 60 6.42 15.03 -4.33
CA TYR A 60 5.09 15.52 -4.69
C TYR A 60 3.97 14.58 -4.23
N VAL A 61 4.10 13.27 -4.46
CA VAL A 61 3.06 12.31 -4.10
C VAL A 61 2.98 12.05 -2.59
N PHE A 62 4.10 12.13 -1.87
CA PHE A 62 4.16 12.08 -0.40
C PHE A 62 3.81 13.41 0.26
N GLN A 63 3.71 14.50 -0.49
CA GLN A 63 3.51 15.85 0.03
C GLN A 63 4.59 16.23 1.05
N THR A 64 5.85 16.16 0.64
CA THR A 64 7.02 16.38 1.50
C THR A 64 8.14 17.09 0.78
N GLU A 65 8.90 17.88 1.54
CA GLU A 65 10.18 18.44 1.15
C GLU A 65 11.38 17.62 1.68
N ASN A 66 11.12 16.46 2.26
CA ASN A 66 12.19 15.61 2.79
C ASN A 66 13.22 15.25 1.72
N GLU A 67 14.47 15.62 1.94
CA GLU A 67 15.58 15.28 1.04
C GLU A 67 15.82 13.77 0.95
N LEU A 68 15.54 13.05 2.05
CA LEU A 68 15.69 11.60 2.13
C LEU A 68 14.42 10.90 1.60
N THR A 69 14.10 11.15 0.33
CA THR A 69 12.99 10.52 -0.38
C THR A 69 13.54 9.70 -1.53
N MET A 70 13.11 8.44 -1.66
CA MET A 70 13.67 7.48 -2.60
C MET A 70 12.74 6.33 -2.92
N ALA A 71 13.07 5.56 -3.95
CA ALA A 71 12.45 4.26 -4.22
C ALA A 71 13.45 3.14 -3.88
N MET A 72 13.25 2.51 -2.73
CA MET A 72 14.10 1.43 -2.28
C MET A 72 13.83 0.16 -3.12
N PRO A 73 14.86 -0.60 -3.53
CA PRO A 73 14.67 -1.86 -4.24
C PRO A 73 14.03 -2.91 -3.34
N GLY A 74 13.00 -3.55 -3.87
CA GLY A 74 12.17 -4.52 -3.16
C GLY A 74 10.69 -4.12 -3.14
N THR A 75 9.83 -4.98 -2.63
CA THR A 75 8.39 -4.68 -2.53
C THR A 75 8.08 -3.84 -1.30
N GLY A 76 6.81 -3.42 -1.12
CA GLY A 76 6.39 -2.67 0.07
C GLY A 76 6.76 -3.34 1.40
N SER A 77 6.84 -4.68 1.45
CA SER A 77 7.33 -5.40 2.64
C SER A 77 8.81 -5.13 2.92
N ALA A 78 9.62 -4.91 1.88
CA ALA A 78 11.02 -4.49 2.07
C ALA A 78 11.08 -3.05 2.64
N GLY A 79 10.14 -2.16 2.26
CA GLY A 79 9.99 -0.85 2.87
C GLY A 79 9.67 -0.93 4.36
N MET A 80 8.71 -1.79 4.74
CA MET A 80 8.40 -2.07 6.14
C MET A 80 9.62 -2.58 6.89
N GLU A 81 10.31 -3.56 6.34
CA GLU A 81 11.48 -4.14 6.99
C GLU A 81 12.65 -3.14 7.11
N ALA A 82 12.91 -2.35 6.06
CA ALA A 82 13.90 -1.27 6.12
C ALA A 82 13.58 -0.23 7.19
N ALA A 83 12.30 0.11 7.35
CA ALA A 83 11.86 1.04 8.37
C ALA A 83 12.28 0.56 9.77
N TYR A 84 11.97 -0.67 10.14
CA TYR A 84 12.33 -1.21 11.46
C TYR A 84 13.82 -1.56 11.58
N ALA A 85 14.45 -2.08 10.52
CA ALA A 85 15.89 -2.38 10.52
C ALA A 85 16.76 -1.16 10.85
N ASN A 86 16.36 0.00 10.35
CA ASN A 86 17.13 1.26 10.51
C ASN A 86 16.76 2.02 11.78
N THR A 87 15.59 1.84 12.33
CA THR A 87 15.10 2.66 13.46
C THR A 87 15.17 1.96 14.80
N VAL A 88 15.01 0.65 14.85
CA VAL A 88 14.99 -0.14 16.08
C VAL A 88 16.40 -0.50 16.54
N LEU A 89 16.65 -0.35 17.85
CA LEU A 89 17.80 -0.89 18.56
C LEU A 89 17.33 -2.07 19.43
N PRO A 90 18.17 -3.10 19.65
CA PRO A 90 17.83 -4.21 20.55
C PRO A 90 17.45 -3.72 21.95
N GLY A 91 16.33 -4.19 22.50
CA GLY A 91 15.77 -3.78 23.77
C GLY A 91 15.02 -2.45 23.76
N MET A 92 14.93 -1.77 22.59
CA MET A 92 14.14 -0.55 22.46
C MET A 92 12.65 -0.88 22.53
N LYS A 93 11.91 -0.09 23.31
CA LYS A 93 10.47 -0.19 23.36
C LYS A 93 9.83 0.53 22.16
N VAL A 94 8.93 -0.15 21.46
CA VAL A 94 8.20 0.34 20.29
C VAL A 94 6.71 0.08 20.48
N ILE A 95 5.88 1.09 20.30
CA ILE A 95 4.42 0.94 20.29
C ILE A 95 4.01 0.64 18.85
N VAL A 96 3.21 -0.42 18.64
CA VAL A 96 2.65 -0.75 17.33
C VAL A 96 1.12 -0.77 17.41
N CYS A 97 0.50 0.06 16.58
CA CYS A 97 -0.95 0.14 16.41
C CYS A 97 -1.42 -0.97 15.47
N VAL A 98 -2.29 -1.86 15.96
CA VAL A 98 -2.73 -3.07 15.26
C VAL A 98 -4.25 -3.04 15.07
N HIS A 99 -4.69 -2.70 13.86
CA HIS A 99 -6.10 -2.73 13.47
C HIS A 99 -6.36 -3.60 12.23
N GLY A 100 -5.40 -4.49 11.95
CA GLY A 100 -5.46 -5.47 10.88
C GLY A 100 -4.17 -6.27 10.72
N VAL A 101 -4.11 -7.05 9.63
CA VAL A 101 -3.00 -7.99 9.37
C VAL A 101 -1.66 -7.28 9.16
N PHE A 102 -1.67 -6.05 8.58
CA PHE A 102 -0.42 -5.35 8.31
C PHE A 102 0.17 -4.71 9.57
N GLY A 103 -0.67 -4.22 10.50
CA GLY A 103 -0.23 -3.86 11.84
C GLY A 103 0.36 -5.06 12.62
N GLN A 104 -0.26 -6.23 12.50
CA GLN A 104 0.29 -7.47 13.07
C GLN A 104 1.66 -7.82 12.47
N ARG A 105 1.85 -7.61 11.15
CA ARG A 105 3.14 -7.82 10.48
C ARG A 105 4.20 -6.85 10.98
N MET A 106 3.84 -5.56 11.18
CA MET A 106 4.74 -4.58 11.81
C MET A 106 5.26 -5.07 13.17
N THR A 107 4.38 -5.66 13.99
CA THR A 107 4.75 -6.24 15.29
C THR A 107 5.80 -7.35 15.13
N ASP A 108 5.58 -8.29 14.20
CA ASP A 108 6.54 -9.38 13.94
C ASP A 108 7.89 -8.83 13.47
N VAL A 109 7.88 -7.90 12.51
CA VAL A 109 9.11 -7.29 11.99
C VAL A 109 9.88 -6.53 13.08
N ALA A 110 9.21 -5.67 13.85
CA ALA A 110 9.84 -4.93 14.95
C ALA A 110 10.50 -5.87 15.98
N SER A 111 9.80 -6.93 16.36
CA SER A 111 10.28 -7.95 17.32
C SER A 111 11.54 -8.67 16.79
N ARG A 112 11.60 -8.98 15.48
CA ARG A 112 12.78 -9.63 14.86
C ARG A 112 14.03 -8.76 14.92
N TYR A 113 13.88 -7.44 14.92
CA TYR A 113 14.98 -6.49 15.13
C TYR A 113 15.31 -6.25 16.60
N GLY A 114 14.61 -6.93 17.51
CA GLY A 114 14.87 -6.93 18.95
C GLY A 114 14.12 -5.86 19.73
N ALA A 115 13.02 -5.30 19.17
CA ALA A 115 12.17 -4.39 19.90
C ALA A 115 11.37 -5.10 21.00
N GLU A 116 11.15 -4.41 22.12
CA GLU A 116 10.09 -4.71 23.06
C GLU A 116 8.80 -4.06 22.54
N VAL A 117 7.90 -4.88 21.97
CA VAL A 117 6.72 -4.34 21.30
C VAL A 117 5.54 -4.22 22.27
N VAL A 118 5.05 -3.00 22.42
CA VAL A 118 3.78 -2.69 23.07
C VAL A 118 2.70 -2.58 21.98
N ARG A 119 1.63 -3.37 22.09
CA ARG A 119 0.56 -3.38 21.09
C ARG A 119 -0.61 -2.53 21.55
N VAL A 120 -1.10 -1.67 20.64
CA VAL A 120 -2.38 -0.98 20.76
C VAL A 120 -3.33 -1.57 19.74
N GLU A 121 -4.34 -2.29 20.18
CA GLU A 121 -5.18 -3.10 19.30
C GLU A 121 -6.59 -2.50 19.14
N SER A 122 -7.12 -2.61 17.93
CA SER A 122 -8.54 -2.38 17.62
C SER A 122 -9.13 -3.59 16.90
N PRO A 123 -10.44 -3.84 17.06
CA PRO A 123 -11.12 -4.88 16.28
C PRO A 123 -10.95 -4.67 14.77
N MET A 124 -10.89 -5.75 13.99
CA MET A 124 -10.80 -5.66 12.54
C MET A 124 -11.98 -4.88 11.96
N GLY A 125 -11.69 -3.92 11.09
CA GLY A 125 -12.69 -3.00 10.52
C GLY A 125 -12.94 -1.73 11.33
N ARG A 126 -12.17 -1.50 12.40
CA ARG A 126 -12.17 -0.28 13.21
C ARG A 126 -10.79 0.39 13.18
N PRO A 127 -10.73 1.72 13.19
CA PRO A 127 -9.47 2.43 13.36
C PRO A 127 -8.95 2.27 14.78
N ILE A 128 -7.69 2.63 14.98
CA ILE A 128 -7.11 2.78 16.32
C ILE A 128 -7.81 3.93 17.04
N ASP A 129 -8.18 3.67 18.28
CA ASP A 129 -8.70 4.68 19.20
C ASP A 129 -7.54 5.54 19.74
N PRO A 130 -7.58 6.87 19.53
CA PRO A 130 -6.56 7.78 20.06
C PRO A 130 -6.42 7.71 21.59
N GLU A 131 -7.50 7.48 22.33
CA GLU A 131 -7.44 7.35 23.79
C GLU A 131 -6.66 6.11 24.22
N ALA A 132 -6.81 4.99 23.49
CA ALA A 132 -6.04 3.77 23.74
C ALA A 132 -4.54 3.99 23.45
N LEU A 133 -4.20 4.74 22.40
CA LEU A 133 -2.83 5.11 22.11
C LEU A 133 -2.26 6.06 23.19
N ALA A 134 -3.01 7.08 23.59
CA ALA A 134 -2.59 8.01 24.64
C ALA A 134 -2.29 7.30 25.97
N LYS A 135 -3.12 6.32 26.32
CA LYS A 135 -2.88 5.45 27.49
C LYS A 135 -1.58 4.66 27.34
N ALA A 136 -1.38 4.00 26.20
CA ALA A 136 -0.16 3.22 25.95
C ALA A 136 1.11 4.07 26.00
N ILE A 137 1.08 5.28 25.44
CA ILE A 137 2.17 6.26 25.51
C ILE A 137 2.48 6.63 26.96
N LYS A 138 1.45 6.95 27.74
CA LYS A 138 1.60 7.32 29.15
C LYS A 138 2.18 6.19 30.01
N GLU A 139 1.80 4.94 29.73
CA GLU A 139 2.28 3.75 30.44
C GLU A 139 3.71 3.35 29.98
N ASN A 140 4.17 3.84 28.83
CA ASN A 140 5.45 3.50 28.23
C ASN A 140 6.22 4.77 27.81
N PRO A 141 6.57 5.68 28.73
CA PRO A 141 7.23 6.95 28.39
C PRO A 141 8.65 6.78 27.83
N ASP A 142 9.23 5.62 27.97
CA ASP A 142 10.53 5.22 27.43
C ASP A 142 10.46 4.68 25.99
N ALA A 143 9.27 4.47 25.44
CA ALA A 143 9.09 4.10 24.04
C ALA A 143 9.63 5.21 23.11
N LYS A 144 10.18 4.81 21.96
CA LYS A 144 10.80 5.76 21.02
C LYS A 144 10.06 5.90 19.70
N ILE A 145 9.30 4.88 19.32
CA ILE A 145 8.65 4.79 18.03
C ILE A 145 7.20 4.36 18.22
N VAL A 146 6.30 4.99 17.48
CA VAL A 146 4.94 4.50 17.25
C VAL A 146 4.84 4.12 15.79
N GLY A 147 4.49 2.85 15.50
CA GLY A 147 4.23 2.34 14.15
C GLY A 147 2.74 2.17 13.91
N ILE A 148 2.24 2.62 12.76
CA ILE A 148 0.82 2.53 12.40
C ILE A 148 0.62 2.35 10.91
N VAL A 149 -0.45 1.64 10.53
CA VAL A 149 -0.90 1.52 9.14
C VAL A 149 -1.94 2.61 8.85
N HIS A 150 -1.68 3.46 7.86
CA HIS A 150 -2.62 4.51 7.45
C HIS A 150 -3.84 3.94 6.71
N ALA A 151 -3.60 2.97 5.82
CA ALA A 151 -4.66 2.32 5.03
C ALA A 151 -4.55 0.80 5.15
N GLU A 152 -5.34 0.20 6.01
CA GLU A 152 -5.25 -1.23 6.33
C GLU A 152 -5.91 -2.09 5.25
N THR A 153 -5.09 -2.73 4.42
CA THR A 153 -5.54 -3.51 3.26
C THR A 153 -6.34 -4.76 3.63
N SER A 154 -6.19 -5.28 4.83
CA SER A 154 -6.93 -6.47 5.27
C SER A 154 -8.39 -6.18 5.60
N THR A 155 -8.72 -4.92 5.91
CA THR A 155 -10.04 -4.51 6.39
C THR A 155 -10.70 -3.39 5.59
N GLY A 156 -9.93 -2.56 4.87
CA GLY A 156 -10.43 -1.37 4.18
C GLY A 156 -10.62 -0.15 5.08
N VAL A 157 -9.96 -0.13 6.24
CA VAL A 157 -9.95 1.03 7.15
C VAL A 157 -8.95 2.07 6.67
N LEU A 158 -9.40 3.31 6.57
CA LEU A 158 -8.56 4.51 6.51
C LEU A 158 -8.46 5.08 7.92
N GLN A 159 -7.26 5.08 8.49
CA GLN A 159 -6.97 5.60 9.83
C GLN A 159 -6.90 7.13 9.81
N PRO A 160 -7.72 7.84 10.59
CA PRO A 160 -7.51 9.27 10.84
C PRO A 160 -6.18 9.50 11.57
N MET A 161 -5.35 10.39 11.03
CA MET A 161 -3.95 10.51 11.49
C MET A 161 -3.68 11.77 12.32
N GLU A 162 -4.55 12.78 12.30
CA GLU A 162 -4.30 14.09 12.92
C GLU A 162 -4.04 13.97 14.43
N GLU A 163 -4.94 13.29 15.13
CA GLU A 163 -4.83 13.11 16.59
C GLU A 163 -3.72 12.13 16.95
N ILE A 164 -3.55 11.08 16.16
CA ILE A 164 -2.45 10.10 16.32
C ILE A 164 -1.09 10.82 16.22
N ALA A 165 -0.88 11.61 15.15
CA ALA A 165 0.37 12.33 14.95
C ALA A 165 0.65 13.30 16.10
N LYS A 166 -0.37 14.07 16.53
CA LYS A 166 -0.26 14.98 17.66
C LYS A 166 0.17 14.27 18.95
N LEU A 167 -0.47 13.17 19.31
CA LEU A 167 -0.15 12.39 20.52
C LEU A 167 1.29 11.89 20.51
N VAL A 168 1.76 11.38 19.36
CA VAL A 168 3.11 10.84 19.19
C VAL A 168 4.16 11.93 19.32
N HIS A 169 3.92 13.10 18.69
CA HIS A 169 4.88 14.22 18.73
C HIS A 169 4.90 14.93 20.08
N ASP A 170 3.76 15.10 20.74
CA ASP A 170 3.68 15.66 22.09
C ASP A 170 4.47 14.81 23.10
N ALA A 171 4.57 13.50 22.85
CA ALA A 171 5.38 12.57 23.65
C ALA A 171 6.87 12.54 23.23
N GLY A 172 7.29 13.27 22.22
CA GLY A 172 8.67 13.28 21.70
C GLY A 172 9.07 11.99 20.98
N MET A 173 8.11 11.13 20.62
CA MET A 173 8.33 9.88 19.90
C MET A 173 8.40 10.09 18.38
N PHE A 174 8.94 9.09 17.67
CA PHE A 174 8.93 9.04 16.22
C PHE A 174 7.66 8.36 15.71
N LEU A 175 7.08 8.88 14.62
CA LEU A 175 5.92 8.32 13.95
C LEU A 175 6.32 7.61 12.65
N LEU A 176 6.14 6.29 12.60
CA LEU A 176 6.42 5.43 11.46
C LEU A 176 5.10 4.98 10.83
N VAL A 177 4.89 5.31 9.54
CA VAL A 177 3.60 5.14 8.88
C VAL A 177 3.71 4.24 7.64
N ASP A 178 2.87 3.19 7.60
CA ASP A 178 2.65 2.37 6.41
C ASP A 178 1.60 3.03 5.51
N CYS A 179 2.03 3.48 4.32
CA CYS A 179 1.17 4.07 3.32
C CYS A 179 1.06 3.21 2.04
N VAL A 180 1.27 1.89 2.16
CA VAL A 180 1.27 1.00 0.98
C VAL A 180 -0.04 1.11 0.20
N THR A 181 -1.18 1.21 0.85
CA THR A 181 -2.48 1.22 0.17
C THR A 181 -3.10 2.61 0.06
N SER A 182 -2.54 3.62 0.73
CA SER A 182 -3.00 5.01 0.65
C SER A 182 -2.28 5.85 -0.40
N LEU A 183 -0.96 5.68 -0.57
CA LEU A 183 -0.15 6.56 -1.42
C LEU A 183 -0.63 6.58 -2.86
N GLY A 184 -0.99 7.79 -3.35
CA GLY A 184 -1.55 7.99 -4.68
C GLY A 184 -3.05 7.68 -4.81
N GLY A 185 -3.71 7.20 -3.74
CA GLY A 185 -5.15 6.94 -3.71
C GLY A 185 -5.93 7.89 -2.80
N VAL A 186 -5.28 8.34 -1.74
CA VAL A 186 -5.77 9.36 -0.81
C VAL A 186 -4.62 10.26 -0.39
N GLU A 187 -4.92 11.38 0.26
CA GLU A 187 -3.91 12.27 0.83
C GLU A 187 -2.99 11.51 1.80
N VAL A 188 -1.67 11.71 1.65
CA VAL A 188 -0.64 11.23 2.59
C VAL A 188 0.18 12.46 2.99
N PRO A 189 -0.28 13.24 3.98
CA PRO A 189 0.24 14.56 4.28
C PRO A 189 1.48 14.50 5.17
N VAL A 190 2.60 13.99 4.63
CA VAL A 190 3.82 13.71 5.41
C VAL A 190 4.31 14.93 6.18
N ASP A 191 4.49 16.07 5.52
CA ASP A 191 5.01 17.27 6.20
C ASP A 191 3.97 17.93 7.10
N LYS A 192 2.71 17.98 6.65
CA LYS A 192 1.60 18.58 7.45
C LYS A 192 1.42 17.90 8.81
N LEU A 193 1.56 16.59 8.85
CA LEU A 193 1.44 15.78 10.06
C LEU A 193 2.79 15.29 10.60
N ALA A 194 3.89 15.78 10.03
CA ALA A 194 5.26 15.51 10.45
C ALA A 194 5.58 14.01 10.62
N PHE A 195 5.16 13.17 9.67
CA PHE A 195 5.54 11.75 9.70
C PHE A 195 7.06 11.59 9.62
N ASP A 196 7.62 10.81 10.52
CA ASP A 196 9.09 10.69 10.58
C ASP A 196 9.65 9.70 9.59
N MET A 197 8.91 8.63 9.32
CA MET A 197 9.28 7.65 8.32
C MET A 197 8.02 7.05 7.70
N THR A 198 7.94 7.13 6.39
CA THR A 198 6.78 6.67 5.65
C THR A 198 7.24 5.80 4.48
N TYR A 199 6.63 4.64 4.33
CA TYR A 199 6.92 3.75 3.20
C TYR A 199 5.66 3.32 2.48
N SER A 200 5.84 2.91 1.21
CA SER A 200 4.77 2.43 0.35
C SER A 200 5.23 1.25 -0.51
N GLY A 201 4.38 0.85 -1.44
CA GLY A 201 4.65 -0.15 -2.47
C GLY A 201 4.04 0.26 -3.80
N THR A 202 4.71 -0.07 -4.90
CA THR A 202 4.35 0.43 -6.24
C THR A 202 3.07 -0.19 -6.81
N GLN A 203 2.69 -1.39 -6.36
CA GLN A 203 1.62 -2.21 -6.96
C GLN A 203 0.18 -1.83 -6.56
N LYS A 204 -0.01 -0.78 -5.75
CA LYS A 204 -1.32 -0.31 -5.30
C LYS A 204 -1.78 0.89 -6.16
N CYS A 205 -2.07 2.02 -5.53
CA CYS A 205 -2.62 3.18 -6.23
C CYS A 205 -1.61 3.90 -7.15
N LEU A 206 -0.31 3.59 -7.05
CA LEU A 206 0.68 4.07 -8.00
C LEU A 206 0.58 3.37 -9.38
N ASN A 207 -0.11 2.24 -9.48
CA ASN A 207 -0.30 1.46 -10.72
C ASN A 207 1.00 1.09 -11.44
N CYS A 208 2.04 0.82 -10.69
CA CYS A 208 3.31 0.32 -11.19
C CYS A 208 3.47 -1.15 -10.72
N PRO A 209 4.08 -2.04 -11.48
CA PRO A 209 4.34 -3.40 -11.03
C PRO A 209 5.11 -3.44 -9.70
N PRO A 210 4.94 -4.51 -8.88
CA PRO A 210 5.68 -4.65 -7.63
C PRO A 210 7.17 -4.83 -7.89
N GLY A 211 8.02 -4.20 -7.07
CA GLY A 211 9.49 -4.32 -7.20
C GLY A 211 10.25 -3.16 -6.58
N LEU A 212 9.56 -2.06 -6.26
CA LEU A 212 10.11 -0.92 -5.54
C LEU A 212 9.22 -0.57 -4.34
N ALA A 213 9.85 -0.04 -3.29
CA ALA A 213 9.21 0.53 -2.12
C ALA A 213 9.55 2.03 -2.03
N PRO A 214 8.64 2.93 -2.45
CA PRO A 214 8.77 4.35 -2.16
C PRO A 214 8.90 4.57 -0.66
N LEU A 215 9.83 5.46 -0.27
CA LEU A 215 10.13 5.72 1.12
C LEU A 215 10.57 7.17 1.30
N THR A 216 10.13 7.81 2.38
CA THR A 216 10.58 9.15 2.79
C THR A 216 10.88 9.18 4.27
N VAL A 217 11.90 9.95 4.65
CA VAL A 217 12.45 10.02 6.03
C VAL A 217 12.60 11.47 6.41
N SER A 218 12.06 11.86 7.58
CA SER A 218 12.22 13.20 8.12
C SER A 218 13.69 13.49 8.48
N LYS A 219 14.05 14.75 8.52
CA LYS A 219 15.41 15.16 8.92
C LYS A 219 15.80 14.58 10.30
N ARG A 220 14.91 14.68 11.31
CA ARG A 220 15.22 14.18 12.66
C ARG A 220 15.36 12.66 12.70
N MET A 221 14.59 11.91 11.91
CA MET A 221 14.74 10.47 11.79
C MET A 221 16.02 10.11 11.02
N GLY A 222 16.37 10.87 9.98
CA GLY A 222 17.64 10.70 9.27
C GLY A 222 18.85 10.90 10.18
N GLU A 223 18.80 11.89 11.08
CA GLU A 223 19.82 12.10 12.11
C GLU A 223 19.89 10.93 13.11
N TRP A 224 18.73 10.42 13.53
CA TRP A 224 18.67 9.22 14.37
C TRP A 224 19.35 8.02 13.70
N ILE A 225 19.04 7.76 12.42
CA ILE A 225 19.63 6.66 11.65
C ILE A 225 21.15 6.83 11.51
N LYS A 226 21.64 8.03 11.20
CA LYS A 226 23.07 8.31 11.06
C LYS A 226 23.85 8.14 12.37
N ASN A 227 23.24 8.48 13.49
CA ASN A 227 23.88 8.46 14.81
C ASN A 227 23.66 7.16 15.59
N ARG A 228 23.23 6.08 14.92
CA ARG A 228 23.05 4.77 15.56
C ARG A 228 24.35 4.30 16.23
N PRO A 229 24.27 3.77 17.45
CA PRO A 229 25.46 3.27 18.16
C PRO A 229 26.01 1.97 17.54
N THR A 230 25.19 1.26 16.75
CA THR A 230 25.55 0.01 16.08
C THR A 230 25.11 0.04 14.62
N PRO A 231 25.87 -0.57 13.70
CA PRO A 231 25.45 -0.69 12.30
C PRO A 231 24.11 -1.39 12.16
N VAL A 232 23.39 -1.09 11.08
CA VAL A 232 22.18 -1.82 10.68
C VAL A 232 22.57 -3.27 10.39
N LYS A 233 21.85 -4.24 10.99
CA LYS A 233 22.17 -5.67 10.84
C LYS A 233 21.94 -6.20 9.43
N ASN A 234 21.06 -5.57 8.67
CA ASN A 234 20.75 -5.92 7.31
C ASN A 234 21.50 -4.97 6.36
N TRP A 235 22.59 -5.44 5.78
CA TRP A 235 23.44 -4.64 4.88
C TRP A 235 22.66 -4.10 3.68
N TYR A 236 21.81 -4.93 3.07
CA TYR A 236 21.06 -4.55 1.87
C TYR A 236 19.99 -3.46 2.14
N LEU A 237 19.44 -3.42 3.34
CA LEU A 237 18.41 -2.45 3.76
C LEU A 237 19.00 -1.29 4.58
N ASP A 238 20.31 -1.15 4.64
CA ASP A 238 20.94 -0.03 5.37
C ASP A 238 20.71 1.29 4.63
N LEU A 239 19.82 2.10 5.18
CA LEU A 239 19.45 3.39 4.59
C LEU A 239 20.61 4.38 4.56
N ASN A 240 21.60 4.31 5.47
CA ASN A 240 22.77 5.16 5.39
C ASN A 240 23.56 4.93 4.09
N MET A 241 23.56 3.69 3.59
CA MET A 241 24.23 3.34 2.35
C MET A 241 23.34 3.64 1.13
N ILE A 242 22.04 3.30 1.20
CA ILE A 242 21.09 3.53 0.11
C ILE A 242 20.92 5.04 -0.16
N MET A 243 20.82 5.85 0.91
CA MET A 243 20.70 7.31 0.79
C MET A 243 21.90 7.94 0.09
N ARG A 244 23.11 7.40 0.25
CA ARG A 244 24.29 7.87 -0.46
C ARG A 244 24.25 7.57 -1.96
N TYR A 245 23.57 6.49 -2.35
CA TYR A 245 23.35 6.17 -3.77
C TYR A 245 22.30 7.11 -4.40
N TRP A 246 21.25 7.45 -3.67
CA TRP A 246 20.23 8.40 -4.12
C TRP A 246 20.64 9.88 -3.95
N GLY A 247 21.64 10.15 -3.12
CA GLY A 247 22.20 11.49 -2.88
C GLY A 247 23.25 11.91 -3.91
N GLU A 248 23.95 13.00 -3.62
CA GLU A 248 24.98 13.56 -4.50
C GLU A 248 26.21 12.66 -4.69
N ASP A 249 26.56 11.88 -3.67
CA ASP A 249 27.73 10.97 -3.70
C ASP A 249 27.66 9.92 -4.79
N ARG A 250 26.46 9.51 -5.20
CA ARG A 250 26.23 8.41 -6.15
C ARG A 250 27.03 7.15 -5.82
N PHE A 251 27.21 6.91 -4.52
CA PHE A 251 27.94 5.76 -4.03
C PHE A 251 27.28 4.45 -4.45
N TYR A 252 28.04 3.58 -5.12
CA TYR A 252 27.53 2.28 -5.53
C TYR A 252 27.24 1.40 -4.33
N HIS A 253 25.99 1.20 -4.02
CA HIS A 253 25.51 0.26 -3.00
C HIS A 253 25.01 -1.04 -3.63
N HIS A 254 24.17 -0.92 -4.66
CA HIS A 254 23.58 -2.07 -5.37
C HIS A 254 23.32 -1.68 -6.82
N THR A 255 23.20 -2.68 -7.69
CA THR A 255 22.70 -2.44 -9.04
C THR A 255 21.20 -2.17 -8.95
N ALA A 256 20.78 -0.94 -9.27
CA ALA A 256 19.40 -0.53 -9.22
C ALA A 256 18.53 -1.38 -10.19
N PRO A 257 17.27 -1.64 -9.85
CA PRO A 257 16.33 -2.28 -10.77
C PRO A 257 15.87 -1.29 -11.85
N ILE A 258 16.70 -1.10 -12.89
CA ILE A 258 16.61 -0.04 -13.91
C ILE A 258 15.22 0.08 -14.49
N ASN A 259 14.71 -0.98 -15.13
CA ASN A 259 13.41 -0.94 -15.81
C ASN A 259 12.23 -0.77 -14.83
N MET A 260 12.38 -1.19 -13.57
CA MET A 260 11.39 -0.92 -12.53
C MET A 260 11.39 0.56 -12.12
N THR A 261 12.57 1.21 -12.14
CA THR A 261 12.68 2.65 -11.90
C THR A 261 12.03 3.44 -13.04
N TYR A 262 12.22 3.03 -14.31
CA TYR A 262 11.49 3.61 -15.45
C TYR A 262 9.97 3.50 -15.27
N ALA A 263 9.51 2.30 -14.90
CA ALA A 263 8.09 2.06 -14.66
C ALA A 263 7.52 2.97 -13.56
N LEU A 264 8.25 3.12 -12.45
CA LEU A 264 7.82 3.99 -11.35
C LEU A 264 7.85 5.47 -11.78
N ASN A 265 8.90 5.91 -12.46
CA ASN A 265 9.00 7.26 -12.97
C ASN A 265 7.79 7.61 -13.84
N GLU A 266 7.46 6.76 -14.82
CA GLU A 266 6.31 6.96 -15.70
C GLU A 266 4.97 6.93 -14.95
N ALA A 267 4.82 6.03 -13.96
CA ALA A 267 3.63 5.99 -13.12
C ALA A 267 3.42 7.29 -12.31
N LEU A 268 4.51 7.88 -11.83
CA LEU A 268 4.48 9.14 -11.09
C LEU A 268 4.22 10.34 -12.02
N ARG A 269 4.74 10.32 -13.27
CA ARG A 269 4.42 11.32 -14.28
C ARG A 269 2.94 11.34 -14.63
N ILE A 270 2.31 10.16 -14.76
CA ILE A 270 0.87 10.05 -14.96
C ILE A 270 0.10 10.67 -13.78
N ILE A 271 0.57 10.48 -12.55
CA ILE A 271 -0.05 11.10 -11.37
C ILE A 271 0.08 12.63 -11.41
N LEU A 272 1.26 13.14 -11.80
CA LEU A 272 1.49 14.57 -11.94
C LEU A 272 0.59 15.18 -13.03
N GLU A 273 0.46 14.51 -14.18
CA GLU A 273 -0.40 14.94 -15.30
C GLU A 273 -1.89 14.99 -14.90
N GLU A 274 -2.36 14.02 -14.13
CA GLU A 274 -3.74 13.99 -13.58
C GLU A 274 -3.95 15.08 -12.53
N GLY A 275 -2.91 15.41 -11.76
CA GLY A 275 -2.98 16.18 -10.54
C GLY A 275 -3.36 15.33 -9.35
N ILE A 276 -2.57 15.40 -8.25
CA ILE A 276 -2.74 14.50 -7.11
C ILE A 276 -4.11 14.65 -6.44
N GLU A 277 -4.62 15.88 -6.30
CA GLU A 277 -5.93 16.16 -5.70
C GLU A 277 -7.07 15.61 -6.58
N ASN A 278 -7.00 15.81 -7.91
CA ASN A 278 -7.95 15.24 -8.86
C ASN A 278 -7.98 13.71 -8.78
N ARG A 279 -6.80 13.11 -8.58
CA ARG A 279 -6.67 11.67 -8.43
C ARG A 279 -7.34 11.16 -7.16
N TRP A 280 -7.18 11.85 -6.03
CA TRP A 280 -7.86 11.49 -4.79
C TRP A 280 -9.38 11.64 -4.93
N GLU A 281 -9.85 12.76 -5.49
CA GLU A 281 -11.28 12.97 -5.71
C GLU A 281 -11.88 11.90 -6.62
N ARG A 282 -11.17 11.50 -7.67
CA ARG A 282 -11.59 10.39 -8.54
C ARG A 282 -11.73 9.07 -7.79
N HIS A 283 -10.81 8.76 -6.85
CA HIS A 283 -10.94 7.57 -6.01
C HIS A 283 -12.15 7.68 -5.09
N TRP A 284 -12.34 8.81 -4.42
CA TRP A 284 -13.50 9.05 -3.55
C TRP A 284 -14.81 8.98 -4.31
N ALA A 285 -14.93 9.65 -5.44
CA ALA A 285 -16.15 9.66 -6.24
C ALA A 285 -16.53 8.24 -6.70
N ASN A 286 -15.56 7.49 -7.25
CA ASN A 286 -15.81 6.12 -7.68
C ASN A 286 -16.12 5.17 -6.51
N ALA A 287 -15.47 5.35 -5.37
CA ALA A 287 -15.74 4.52 -4.20
C ALA A 287 -17.16 4.75 -3.64
N ARG A 288 -17.60 6.00 -3.51
CA ARG A 288 -18.97 6.32 -3.03
C ARG A 288 -20.03 5.67 -3.93
N ARG A 289 -19.88 5.78 -5.24
CA ARG A 289 -20.78 5.11 -6.21
C ARG A 289 -20.77 3.59 -6.06
N PHE A 290 -19.61 3.00 -5.90
CA PHE A 290 -19.50 1.54 -5.70
C PHE A 290 -20.11 1.10 -4.37
N TRP A 291 -19.96 1.88 -3.29
CA TRP A 291 -20.60 1.59 -2.00
C TRP A 291 -22.13 1.64 -2.13
N ALA A 292 -22.69 2.66 -2.79
CA ALA A 292 -24.13 2.74 -3.06
C ALA A 292 -24.62 1.55 -3.87
N ALA A 293 -23.88 1.13 -4.89
CA ALA A 293 -24.22 -0.06 -5.67
C ALA A 293 -24.21 -1.33 -4.81
N LEU A 294 -23.20 -1.52 -3.95
CA LEU A 294 -23.14 -2.66 -3.03
C LEU A 294 -24.29 -2.66 -2.02
N GLU A 295 -24.64 -1.51 -1.46
CA GLU A 295 -25.77 -1.36 -0.52
C GLU A 295 -27.10 -1.67 -1.23
N THR A 296 -27.28 -1.23 -2.48
CA THR A 296 -28.44 -1.58 -3.33
C THR A 296 -28.51 -3.09 -3.61
N MET A 297 -27.37 -3.76 -3.73
CA MET A 297 -27.30 -5.23 -3.82
C MET A 297 -27.58 -5.93 -2.48
N GLY A 298 -27.82 -5.21 -1.39
CA GLY A 298 -28.02 -5.77 -0.06
C GLY A 298 -26.72 -6.14 0.68
N MET A 299 -25.56 -5.69 0.20
CA MET A 299 -24.29 -5.99 0.84
C MET A 299 -24.08 -5.11 2.08
N LYS A 300 -23.60 -5.72 3.18
CA LYS A 300 -23.19 -5.01 4.37
C LYS A 300 -21.69 -4.70 4.30
N LEU A 301 -21.33 -3.43 4.26
CA LEU A 301 -19.94 -2.99 4.31
C LEU A 301 -19.32 -3.26 5.69
N VAL A 302 -18.04 -3.64 5.72
CA VAL A 302 -17.34 -4.02 6.96
C VAL A 302 -17.01 -2.80 7.80
N VAL A 303 -16.62 -1.70 7.14
CA VAL A 303 -16.10 -0.49 7.76
C VAL A 303 -17.19 0.58 7.82
N GLU A 304 -17.29 1.28 8.95
CA GLU A 304 -18.16 2.47 9.08
C GLU A 304 -17.80 3.51 8.03
N GLU A 305 -18.81 4.20 7.49
CA GLU A 305 -18.68 5.11 6.34
C GLU A 305 -17.53 6.12 6.50
N LYS A 306 -17.43 6.76 7.67
CA LYS A 306 -16.41 7.79 7.96
C LYS A 306 -14.96 7.27 7.97
N TYR A 307 -14.77 5.95 8.01
CA TYR A 307 -13.46 5.30 8.03
C TYR A 307 -13.20 4.43 6.81
N ARG A 308 -14.10 4.43 5.83
CA ARG A 308 -13.94 3.63 4.60
C ARG A 308 -12.79 4.17 3.75
N LEU A 309 -11.92 3.26 3.34
CA LEU A 309 -10.82 3.55 2.43
C LEU A 309 -11.33 3.53 0.97
N PRO A 310 -11.22 4.63 0.19
CA PRO A 310 -11.77 4.65 -1.16
C PRO A 310 -11.01 3.74 -2.14
N SER A 311 -9.73 3.49 -1.91
CA SER A 311 -8.94 2.59 -2.75
C SER A 311 -9.19 1.10 -2.48
N LEU A 312 -9.87 0.75 -1.38
CA LEU A 312 -10.19 -0.65 -1.03
C LEU A 312 -11.50 -0.76 -0.26
N THR A 313 -12.47 -1.39 -0.88
CA THR A 313 -13.79 -1.67 -0.30
C THR A 313 -13.85 -3.09 0.23
N THR A 314 -14.44 -3.27 1.41
CA THR A 314 -14.71 -4.57 2.02
C THR A 314 -16.18 -4.71 2.38
N TYR A 315 -16.77 -5.86 2.07
CA TYR A 315 -18.16 -6.16 2.40
C TYR A 315 -18.34 -7.64 2.77
N TYR A 316 -19.31 -7.91 3.65
CA TYR A 316 -19.62 -9.27 4.06
C TYR A 316 -20.27 -10.04 2.93
N THR A 317 -19.88 -11.30 2.79
CA THR A 317 -20.55 -12.25 1.90
C THR A 317 -21.96 -12.49 2.40
N PRO A 318 -23.01 -12.42 1.54
CA PRO A 318 -24.38 -12.70 1.95
C PRO A 318 -24.53 -14.11 2.53
N GLU A 319 -25.51 -14.27 3.41
CA GLU A 319 -25.85 -15.59 3.97
C GLU A 319 -26.22 -16.58 2.86
N GLY A 320 -25.74 -17.80 2.96
CA GLY A 320 -25.95 -18.86 1.97
C GLY A 320 -25.04 -18.81 0.75
N VAL A 321 -24.21 -17.76 0.61
CA VAL A 321 -23.25 -17.62 -0.49
C VAL A 321 -21.85 -18.05 -0.04
N ASP A 322 -21.18 -18.83 -0.86
CA ASP A 322 -19.78 -19.24 -0.68
C ASP A 322 -18.84 -18.17 -1.29
N GLU A 323 -18.06 -17.51 -0.44
CA GLU A 323 -17.11 -16.45 -0.81
C GLU A 323 -16.12 -16.92 -1.89
N ALA A 324 -15.56 -18.12 -1.75
CA ALA A 324 -14.55 -18.62 -2.67
C ALA A 324 -15.16 -18.96 -4.05
N LYS A 325 -16.42 -19.41 -4.10
CA LYS A 325 -17.13 -19.67 -5.35
C LYS A 325 -17.42 -18.38 -6.12
N VAL A 326 -17.75 -17.27 -5.43
CA VAL A 326 -17.89 -15.94 -6.08
C VAL A 326 -16.59 -15.57 -6.78
N ARG A 327 -15.46 -15.60 -6.07
CA ARG A 327 -14.15 -15.26 -6.66
C ARG A 327 -13.77 -16.17 -7.83
N LYS A 328 -14.04 -17.47 -7.69
CA LYS A 328 -13.79 -18.42 -8.76
C LYS A 328 -14.67 -18.13 -9.99
N TYR A 329 -15.94 -17.84 -9.79
CA TYR A 329 -16.87 -17.51 -10.87
C TYR A 329 -16.43 -16.26 -11.64
N LEU A 330 -16.07 -15.18 -10.93
CA LEU A 330 -15.56 -13.95 -11.52
C LEU A 330 -14.29 -14.21 -12.34
N MET A 331 -13.37 -15.02 -11.83
CA MET A 331 -12.12 -15.35 -12.51
C MET A 331 -12.38 -16.21 -13.76
N ASP A 332 -13.21 -17.23 -13.67
CA ASP A 332 -13.44 -18.19 -14.75
C ASP A 332 -14.21 -17.53 -15.91
N LYS A 333 -15.28 -16.81 -15.60
CA LYS A 333 -16.20 -16.25 -16.61
C LYS A 333 -15.76 -14.87 -17.12
N TYR A 334 -15.32 -13.98 -16.22
CA TYR A 334 -15.06 -12.59 -16.55
C TYR A 334 -13.58 -12.20 -16.54
N LYS A 335 -12.69 -13.10 -16.11
CA LYS A 335 -11.26 -12.80 -15.89
C LYS A 335 -11.04 -11.64 -14.91
N ILE A 336 -11.96 -11.50 -13.95
CA ILE A 336 -11.88 -10.50 -12.88
C ILE A 336 -11.34 -11.16 -11.60
N GLU A 337 -10.34 -10.55 -11.00
CA GLU A 337 -9.78 -10.96 -9.72
C GLU A 337 -10.23 -10.01 -8.61
N ILE A 338 -10.87 -10.55 -7.56
CA ILE A 338 -11.11 -9.87 -6.28
C ILE A 338 -10.48 -10.67 -5.14
N GLY A 339 -10.28 -10.03 -3.98
CA GLY A 339 -9.68 -10.69 -2.82
C GLY A 339 -10.70 -11.25 -1.85
N GLY A 340 -10.33 -12.31 -1.13
CA GLY A 340 -11.03 -12.79 0.05
C GLY A 340 -10.52 -12.16 1.34
N GLY A 341 -11.20 -12.40 2.45
CA GLY A 341 -10.79 -11.95 3.79
C GLY A 341 -9.47 -12.56 4.27
N LEU A 342 -8.84 -11.91 5.23
CA LEU A 342 -7.64 -12.37 5.94
C LEU A 342 -7.92 -12.46 7.44
N GLY A 343 -7.08 -13.22 8.17
CA GLY A 343 -7.23 -13.37 9.61
C GLY A 343 -8.63 -13.84 9.99
N GLU A 344 -9.27 -13.17 10.93
CA GLU A 344 -10.62 -13.46 11.44
C GLU A 344 -11.74 -13.28 10.41
N LEU A 345 -11.47 -12.50 9.35
CA LEU A 345 -12.41 -12.23 8.25
C LEU A 345 -12.29 -13.22 7.09
N LYS A 346 -11.39 -14.21 7.17
CA LYS A 346 -11.20 -15.23 6.14
C LYS A 346 -12.50 -16.01 5.88
N GLY A 347 -12.90 -16.08 4.61
CA GLY A 347 -14.13 -16.75 4.17
C GLY A 347 -15.43 -16.00 4.49
N LYS A 348 -15.35 -14.79 5.09
CA LYS A 348 -16.52 -14.01 5.51
C LYS A 348 -16.75 -12.77 4.66
N ILE A 349 -15.71 -12.25 4.01
CA ILE A 349 -15.76 -10.98 3.28
C ILE A 349 -15.09 -11.07 1.92
N HIS A 350 -15.50 -10.18 1.02
CA HIS A 350 -14.76 -9.85 -0.19
C HIS A 350 -13.99 -8.54 -0.01
N ARG A 351 -12.85 -8.41 -0.71
CA ARG A 351 -12.05 -7.20 -0.78
C ARG A 351 -11.90 -6.77 -2.23
N VAL A 352 -12.40 -5.59 -2.54
CA VAL A 352 -12.36 -4.98 -3.88
C VAL A 352 -11.46 -3.77 -3.88
N GLY A 353 -10.45 -3.78 -4.75
CA GLY A 353 -9.51 -2.67 -4.94
C GLY A 353 -9.92 -1.77 -6.09
N LEU A 354 -10.23 -0.52 -5.78
CA LEU A 354 -10.43 0.56 -6.76
C LEU A 354 -9.15 1.41 -6.79
N MET A 355 -8.05 0.83 -7.31
CA MET A 355 -6.72 1.42 -7.21
C MET A 355 -6.28 2.03 -8.54
N GLY A 356 -6.04 3.33 -8.56
CA GLY A 356 -5.53 4.07 -9.70
C GLY A 356 -6.36 3.89 -10.96
N VAL A 357 -5.81 3.28 -12.03
CA VAL A 357 -6.53 3.04 -13.30
C VAL A 357 -7.76 2.12 -13.14
N ASN A 358 -7.89 1.41 -12.02
CA ASN A 358 -9.05 0.57 -11.75
C ASN A 358 -10.21 1.36 -11.08
N ALA A 359 -9.94 2.54 -10.52
CA ALA A 359 -10.97 3.46 -10.05
C ALA A 359 -11.58 4.21 -11.25
N SER A 360 -12.40 3.53 -12.05
CA SER A 360 -13.06 4.10 -13.23
C SER A 360 -14.49 3.62 -13.39
N PRO A 361 -15.41 4.45 -13.89
CA PRO A 361 -16.82 4.08 -14.07
C PRO A 361 -17.01 2.79 -14.88
N ALA A 362 -16.29 2.65 -16.00
CA ALA A 362 -16.44 1.47 -16.87
C ALA A 362 -16.05 0.16 -16.15
N LYS A 363 -14.97 0.17 -15.37
CA LYS A 363 -14.54 -1.03 -14.63
C LYS A 363 -15.46 -1.34 -13.46
N MET A 364 -16.02 -0.31 -12.80
CA MET A 364 -17.03 -0.52 -11.76
C MET A 364 -18.33 -1.09 -12.33
N THR A 365 -18.81 -0.60 -13.47
CA THR A 365 -19.97 -1.13 -14.16
C THR A 365 -19.77 -2.61 -14.47
N LEU A 366 -18.64 -2.97 -15.07
CA LEU A 366 -18.30 -4.35 -15.37
C LEU A 366 -18.27 -5.23 -14.11
N LEU A 367 -17.58 -4.75 -13.05
CA LEU A 367 -17.48 -5.51 -11.81
C LEU A 367 -18.84 -5.69 -11.13
N THR A 368 -19.67 -4.64 -11.05
CA THR A 368 -21.00 -4.69 -10.42
C THR A 368 -21.91 -5.67 -11.15
N ALA A 369 -21.96 -5.63 -12.48
CA ALA A 369 -22.73 -6.59 -13.27
C ALA A 369 -22.22 -8.03 -13.05
N ALA A 370 -20.91 -8.24 -13.06
CA ALA A 370 -20.30 -9.56 -12.84
C ALA A 370 -20.53 -10.09 -11.41
N LEU A 371 -20.55 -9.22 -10.40
CA LEU A 371 -20.88 -9.60 -9.02
C LEU A 371 -22.34 -10.04 -8.90
N CYS A 372 -23.29 -9.30 -9.49
CA CYS A 372 -24.71 -9.69 -9.51
C CYS A 372 -24.87 -11.08 -10.13
N ASP A 373 -24.25 -11.34 -11.28
CA ASP A 373 -24.29 -12.62 -11.96
C ASP A 373 -23.66 -13.76 -11.10
N ALA A 374 -22.55 -13.48 -10.44
CA ALA A 374 -21.88 -14.45 -9.56
C ALA A 374 -22.71 -14.79 -8.31
N PHE A 375 -23.42 -13.82 -7.74
CA PHE A 375 -24.33 -14.04 -6.62
C PHE A 375 -25.60 -14.80 -7.06
N ASP A 376 -26.16 -14.41 -8.21
CA ASP A 376 -27.34 -15.07 -8.79
C ASP A 376 -27.07 -16.55 -9.09
N ALA A 377 -25.88 -16.88 -9.58
CA ALA A 377 -25.42 -18.23 -9.81
C ALA A 377 -25.38 -19.11 -8.54
N GLN A 378 -25.40 -18.51 -7.36
CA GLN A 378 -25.48 -19.19 -6.06
C GLN A 378 -26.86 -19.02 -5.38
N GLY A 379 -27.86 -18.50 -6.10
CA GLY A 379 -29.22 -18.33 -5.60
C GLY A 379 -29.51 -17.06 -4.83
N TYR A 380 -28.51 -16.16 -4.65
CA TYR A 380 -28.71 -14.85 -4.07
C TYR A 380 -29.11 -13.84 -5.15
N LYS A 381 -30.35 -13.36 -5.11
CA LYS A 381 -30.90 -12.47 -6.12
C LYS A 381 -30.53 -11.02 -5.86
N CYS A 382 -29.82 -10.41 -6.82
CA CYS A 382 -29.52 -9.00 -6.84
C CYS A 382 -30.38 -8.28 -7.89
N ASP A 383 -30.84 -7.07 -7.60
CA ASP A 383 -31.36 -6.18 -8.63
C ASP A 383 -30.20 -5.52 -9.36
N ALA A 384 -29.76 -6.16 -10.44
CA ALA A 384 -28.62 -5.67 -11.22
C ALA A 384 -28.90 -4.32 -11.88
N ALA A 385 -30.16 -4.04 -12.28
CA ALA A 385 -30.52 -2.77 -12.90
C ALA A 385 -30.44 -1.63 -11.88
N ALA A 386 -30.97 -1.81 -10.68
CA ALA A 386 -30.88 -0.83 -9.60
C ALA A 386 -29.41 -0.63 -9.14
N ALA A 387 -28.63 -1.70 -9.00
CA ALA A 387 -27.22 -1.61 -8.64
C ALA A 387 -26.38 -0.84 -9.67
N LEU A 388 -26.64 -1.05 -10.96
CA LEU A 388 -25.97 -0.31 -12.04
C LEU A 388 -26.42 1.15 -12.11
N ALA A 389 -27.69 1.45 -11.84
CA ALA A 389 -28.19 2.82 -11.75
C ALA A 389 -27.50 3.60 -10.62
N ALA A 390 -27.29 2.97 -9.46
CA ALA A 390 -26.60 3.58 -8.32
C ALA A 390 -25.12 3.96 -8.59
N LEU A 391 -24.52 3.49 -9.68
CA LEU A 391 -23.18 3.92 -10.11
C LEU A 391 -23.19 5.28 -10.82
N SER A 392 -24.35 5.78 -11.24
CA SER A 392 -24.48 7.01 -12.03
C SER A 392 -24.72 8.25 -11.17
N ASP A 393 -25.19 8.04 -9.94
CA ASP A 393 -25.46 9.10 -8.95
C ASP A 393 -24.18 9.45 -8.15
#